data_ec9a1075a9e462aaf067ca689a869528
#
_entry.id   ec9a1075a9e462aaf067ca689a869528
#
_cell.length_a   1.000
_cell.length_b   1.000
_cell.length_c   1.000
_cell.angle_alpha   90.00
_cell.angle_beta   90.00
_cell.angle_gamma   90.00
#
_symmetry.space_group_name_H-M   'P 1'
#
loop_
_entity.id
_entity.type
_entity.pdbx_description
1 polymer ?
#
loop_
_entity_poly.entity_id
_entity_poly.type
_entity_poly.pdbx_seq_one_letter_code
_entity_poly.pdbx_strand_id
1 'polypeptide(L)'
;MPEDIPQISAPTIYDHLAVILDQMSSVAWQKLGLQPDMVTGKIEPDLTQARVAIDVVGFLASQLETQLDEEDKKHLHSLVRDLKINYVQKQGGT
;
A
#
# COMPACT_ATOMS: atom_id res chain seq x y z
N MET A 1 -8.41 28.90 31.01
CA MET A 1 -7.57 28.02 30.19
C MET A 1 -8.17 26.62 30.11
N PRO A 2 -8.63 26.24 28.98
CA PRO A 2 -9.19 24.90 28.87
C PRO A 2 -8.11 23.85 28.99
N GLU A 3 -8.23 23.03 29.99
CA GLU A 3 -7.28 21.95 30.21
C GLU A 3 -7.58 20.74 29.37
N ASP A 4 -8.72 20.73 28.71
CA ASP A 4 -9.17 19.60 27.91
C ASP A 4 -8.92 19.80 26.43
N ILE A 5 -8.02 20.70 26.05
CA ILE A 5 -7.51 20.77 24.68
C ILE A 5 -6.71 19.50 24.44
N PRO A 6 -7.11 18.66 23.46
CA PRO A 6 -6.38 17.45 23.21
C PRO A 6 -4.95 17.76 22.80
N GLN A 7 -4.02 17.02 23.37
CA GLN A 7 -2.63 17.07 22.97
C GLN A 7 -2.48 16.41 21.61
N ILE A 8 -2.12 17.19 20.61
CA ILE A 8 -1.86 16.63 19.28
C ILE A 8 -0.38 16.33 19.20
N SER A 9 -0.05 15.06 19.20
CA SER A 9 1.33 14.62 19.03
C SER A 9 1.74 14.72 17.58
N ALA A 10 3.02 15.01 17.35
CA ALA A 10 3.56 14.98 16.00
C ALA A 10 3.43 13.57 15.42
N PRO A 11 3.09 13.43 14.14
CA PRO A 11 3.06 12.13 13.51
C PRO A 11 4.43 11.47 13.59
N THR A 12 4.43 10.16 13.80
CA THR A 12 5.66 9.38 13.79
C THR A 12 6.05 9.01 12.36
N ILE A 13 7.28 8.53 12.18
CA ILE A 13 7.67 7.98 10.89
C ILE A 13 6.73 6.86 10.45
N TYR A 14 6.23 6.07 11.40
CA TYR A 14 5.32 4.95 11.07
C TYR A 14 3.98 5.45 10.56
N ASP A 15 3.48 6.56 11.07
CA ASP A 15 2.26 7.20 10.56
C ASP A 15 2.45 7.60 9.09
N HIS A 16 3.59 8.20 8.79
CA HIS A 16 3.92 8.59 7.41
C HIS A 16 4.07 7.38 6.49
N LEU A 17 4.75 6.33 6.98
CA LEU A 17 4.92 5.12 6.17
C LEU A 17 3.58 4.45 5.88
N ALA A 18 2.65 4.46 6.82
CA ALA A 18 1.32 3.91 6.61
C ALA A 18 0.58 4.64 5.49
N VAL A 19 0.65 5.95 5.46
CA VAL A 19 0.04 6.76 4.40
C VAL A 19 0.67 6.46 3.04
N ILE A 20 2.00 6.37 2.99
CA ILE A 20 2.72 6.08 1.75
C ILE A 20 2.38 4.66 1.28
N LEU A 21 2.29 3.70 2.21
CA LEU A 21 1.92 2.33 1.87
C LEU A 21 0.53 2.28 1.24
N ASP A 22 -0.43 3.00 1.81
CA ASP A 22 -1.77 3.07 1.27
C ASP A 22 -1.78 3.65 -0.14
N GLN A 23 -1.04 4.74 -0.36
CA GLN A 23 -0.92 5.36 -1.68
C GLN A 23 -0.26 4.41 -2.69
N MET A 24 0.82 3.74 -2.29
CA MET A 24 1.53 2.83 -3.19
C MET A 24 0.70 1.59 -3.50
N SER A 25 -0.09 1.11 -2.54
CA SER A 25 -1.01 -0.01 -2.78
C SER A 25 -2.04 0.37 -3.85
N SER A 26 -2.59 1.56 -3.75
CA SER A 26 -3.54 2.07 -4.74
C SER A 26 -2.90 2.15 -6.13
N VAL A 27 -1.67 2.68 -6.21
CA VAL A 27 -0.92 2.75 -7.46
C VAL A 27 -0.68 1.34 -8.00
N ALA A 28 -0.33 0.38 -7.15
CA ALA A 28 -0.09 -1.00 -7.57
C ALA A 28 -1.34 -1.60 -8.22
N TRP A 29 -2.51 -1.44 -7.60
CA TRP A 29 -3.77 -1.93 -8.18
C TRP A 29 -4.08 -1.26 -9.53
N GLN A 30 -3.80 0.03 -9.65
CA GLN A 30 -4.00 0.76 -10.89
C GLN A 30 -3.07 0.24 -11.99
N LYS A 31 -1.80 0.05 -11.67
CA LYS A 31 -0.81 -0.43 -12.65
C LYS A 31 -0.99 -1.90 -12.99
N LEU A 32 -1.64 -2.67 -12.12
CA LEU A 32 -2.08 -4.03 -12.45
C LEU A 32 -3.28 -4.05 -13.41
N GLY A 33 -3.92 -2.90 -13.62
CA GLY A 33 -5.09 -2.82 -14.46
C GLY A 33 -6.37 -3.24 -13.77
N LEU A 34 -6.38 -3.31 -12.44
CA LEU A 34 -7.53 -3.73 -11.65
C LEU A 34 -8.34 -2.55 -11.11
N GLN A 35 -7.81 -1.35 -11.24
CA GLN A 35 -8.50 -0.12 -10.89
C GLN A 35 -8.18 0.94 -11.94
N PRO A 36 -9.12 1.88 -12.18
CA PRO A 36 -8.83 3.00 -13.07
C PRO A 36 -7.73 3.89 -12.50
N ASP A 37 -6.91 4.44 -13.39
CA ASP A 37 -5.93 5.45 -13.02
C ASP A 37 -6.64 6.66 -12.43
N MET A 38 -6.11 7.18 -11.32
CA MET A 38 -6.74 8.27 -10.58
C MET A 38 -6.75 9.58 -11.37
N VAL A 39 -5.81 9.75 -12.30
CA VAL A 39 -5.69 10.98 -13.09
C VAL A 39 -6.50 10.89 -14.36
N THR A 40 -6.37 9.78 -15.10
CA THR A 40 -7.01 9.62 -16.42
C THR A 40 -8.41 9.02 -16.35
N GLY A 41 -8.74 8.34 -15.26
CA GLY A 41 -10.00 7.62 -15.12
C GLY A 41 -10.09 6.36 -15.97
N LYS A 42 -9.01 5.94 -16.58
CA LYS A 42 -8.98 4.80 -17.49
C LYS A 42 -8.21 3.64 -16.90
N ILE A 43 -8.53 2.43 -17.33
CA ILE A 43 -7.75 1.24 -17.01
C ILE A 43 -6.51 1.26 -17.90
N GLU A 44 -5.35 1.46 -17.27
CA GLU A 44 -4.08 1.59 -17.97
C GLU A 44 -3.01 0.75 -17.29
N PRO A 45 -2.99 -0.57 -17.54
CA PRO A 45 -2.03 -1.45 -16.89
C PRO A 45 -0.60 -1.18 -17.38
N ASP A 46 0.34 -1.28 -16.46
CA ASP A 46 1.77 -1.21 -16.72
C ASP A 46 2.46 -2.12 -15.71
N LEU A 47 2.76 -3.34 -16.12
CA LEU A 47 3.27 -4.35 -15.19
C LEU A 47 4.66 -4.03 -14.68
N THR A 48 5.48 -3.33 -15.44
CA THR A 48 6.80 -2.89 -14.96
C THR A 48 6.65 -1.93 -13.80
N GLN A 49 5.76 -0.96 -13.92
CA GLN A 49 5.49 -0.02 -12.85
C GLN A 49 4.75 -0.69 -11.67
N ALA A 50 3.87 -1.64 -11.96
CA ALA A 50 3.19 -2.40 -10.92
C ALA A 50 4.20 -3.13 -10.02
N ARG A 51 5.21 -3.74 -10.63
CA ARG A 51 6.25 -4.43 -9.88
C ARG A 51 6.98 -3.50 -8.94
N VAL A 52 7.33 -2.32 -9.42
CA VAL A 52 8.02 -1.31 -8.58
C VAL A 52 7.14 -0.92 -7.39
N ALA A 53 5.86 -0.64 -7.65
CA ALA A 53 4.93 -0.28 -6.58
C ALA A 53 4.78 -1.41 -5.56
N ILE A 54 4.66 -2.65 -6.03
CA ILE A 54 4.54 -3.83 -5.14
C ILE A 54 5.80 -4.01 -4.29
N ASP A 55 6.98 -3.86 -4.88
CA ASP A 55 8.23 -3.96 -4.14
C ASP A 55 8.31 -2.88 -3.06
N VAL A 56 7.88 -1.66 -3.37
CA VAL A 56 7.85 -0.58 -2.38
C VAL A 56 6.86 -0.89 -1.26
N VAL A 57 5.66 -1.39 -1.60
CA VAL A 57 4.66 -1.79 -0.59
C VAL A 57 5.25 -2.86 0.32
N GLY A 58 5.93 -3.86 -0.24
CA GLY A 58 6.55 -4.92 0.55
C GLY A 58 7.60 -4.39 1.51
N PHE A 59 8.43 -3.45 1.05
CA PHE A 59 9.43 -2.82 1.91
C PHE A 59 8.79 -2.02 3.04
N LEU A 60 7.81 -1.20 2.71
CA LEU A 60 7.09 -0.40 3.71
C LEU A 60 6.39 -1.29 4.74
N ALA A 61 5.80 -2.39 4.27
CA ALA A 61 5.15 -3.36 5.15
C ALA A 61 6.15 -3.93 6.16
N SER A 62 7.36 -4.27 5.72
CA SER A 62 8.39 -4.81 6.61
C SER A 62 8.81 -3.80 7.68
N GLN A 63 8.83 -2.52 7.34
CA GLN A 63 9.16 -1.47 8.29
C GLN A 63 8.05 -1.23 9.31
N LEU A 64 6.80 -1.41 8.91
CA LEU A 64 5.64 -1.19 9.77
C LEU A 64 5.35 -2.37 10.70
N GLU A 65 5.82 -3.54 10.34
CA GLU A 65 5.45 -4.80 10.99
C GLU A 65 5.68 -4.78 12.50
N THR A 66 6.77 -4.17 12.95
CA THR A 66 7.13 -4.10 14.37
C THR A 66 6.16 -3.25 15.19
N GLN A 67 5.36 -2.42 14.55
CA GLN A 67 4.43 -1.50 15.21
C GLN A 67 2.99 -1.99 15.19
N LEU A 68 2.75 -3.15 14.58
CA LEU A 68 1.40 -3.68 14.38
C LEU A 68 1.12 -4.84 15.33
N ASP A 69 -0.15 -4.97 15.72
CA ASP A 69 -0.60 -6.17 16.43
C ASP A 69 -0.74 -7.33 15.44
N GLU A 70 -1.05 -8.52 15.95
CA GLU A 70 -1.11 -9.72 15.10
C GLU A 70 -2.19 -9.65 14.03
N GLU A 71 -3.31 -9.02 14.33
CA GLU A 71 -4.41 -8.89 13.37
C GLU A 71 -4.03 -7.96 12.23
N ASP A 72 -3.45 -6.82 12.56
CA ASP A 72 -3.01 -5.86 11.55
C ASP A 72 -1.87 -6.41 10.70
N LYS A 73 -0.95 -7.18 11.31
CA LYS A 73 0.09 -7.88 10.55
C LYS A 73 -0.52 -8.83 9.53
N LYS A 74 -1.55 -9.58 9.91
CA LYS A 74 -2.22 -10.50 8.98
C LYS A 74 -2.82 -9.74 7.80
N HIS A 75 -3.49 -8.62 8.06
CA HIS A 75 -4.07 -7.80 7.00
C HIS A 75 -3.01 -7.29 6.05
N LEU A 76 -1.89 -6.82 6.60
CA LEU A 76 -0.79 -6.29 5.82
C LEU A 76 -0.14 -7.37 4.97
N HIS A 77 0.13 -8.54 5.56
CA HIS A 77 0.69 -9.67 4.82
C HIS A 77 -0.25 -10.14 3.73
N SER A 78 -1.56 -10.13 3.97
CA SER A 78 -2.56 -10.49 2.97
C SER A 78 -2.55 -9.51 1.80
N LEU A 79 -2.44 -8.22 2.07
CA LEU A 79 -2.36 -7.20 1.02
C LEU A 79 -1.14 -7.44 0.13
N VAL A 80 0.03 -7.62 0.73
CA VAL A 80 1.28 -7.84 -0.02
C VAL A 80 1.18 -9.11 -0.85
N ARG A 81 0.66 -10.18 -0.25
CA ARG A 81 0.47 -11.46 -0.95
C ARG A 81 -0.47 -11.31 -2.13
N ASP A 82 -1.61 -10.63 -1.94
CA ASP A 82 -2.61 -10.47 -2.99
C ASP A 82 -2.06 -9.66 -4.16
N LEU A 83 -1.29 -8.62 -3.86
CA LEU A 83 -0.62 -7.84 -4.91
C LEU A 83 0.34 -8.70 -5.72
N LYS A 84 1.15 -9.51 -5.04
CA LYS A 84 2.10 -10.39 -5.71
C LYS A 84 1.41 -11.46 -6.55
N ILE A 85 0.35 -12.05 -6.02
CA ILE A 85 -0.42 -13.07 -6.74
C ILE A 85 -1.02 -12.46 -8.02
N ASN A 86 -1.62 -11.29 -7.90
CA ASN A 86 -2.22 -10.62 -9.06
C ASN A 86 -1.18 -10.23 -10.09
N TYR A 87 0.01 -9.81 -9.65
CA TYR A 87 1.10 -9.51 -10.57
C TYR A 87 1.50 -10.75 -11.37
N VAL A 88 1.70 -11.87 -10.69
CA VAL A 88 2.08 -13.12 -11.36
C VAL A 88 1.00 -13.56 -12.34
N GLN A 89 -0.26 -13.48 -11.96
CA GLN A 89 -1.37 -13.85 -12.83
C GLN A 89 -1.43 -12.95 -14.07
N LYS A 90 -1.25 -11.65 -13.91
CA LYS A 90 -1.26 -10.72 -15.05
C LYS A 90 -0.06 -10.94 -15.96
N GLN A 91 1.09 -11.24 -15.39
CA GLN A 91 2.31 -11.48 -16.16
C GLN A 91 2.24 -12.77 -16.95
N GLY A 92 1.70 -13.85 -16.36
CA GLY A 92 1.65 -15.15 -16.99
C GLY A 92 0.38 -15.44 -17.76
N GLY A 93 -0.66 -14.62 -17.60
CA GLY A 93 -1.99 -14.88 -18.10
C GLY A 93 -2.32 -14.25 -19.44
N THR A 94 -1.35 -13.89 -20.20
CA THR A 94 -1.59 -13.29 -21.52
C THR A 94 -2.05 -14.33 -22.52
#